data_8cf5ec68ccb7318f9bc4ed1cd6f51c6e
#
_entry.id   8cf5ec68ccb7318f9bc4ed1cd6f51c6e
#
_cell.length_a   1.000
_cell.length_b   1.000
_cell.length_c   1.000
_cell.angle_alpha   90.00
_cell.angle_beta   90.00
_cell.angle_gamma   90.00
#
_symmetry.space_group_name_H-M   'P 1'
#
loop_
_entity.id
_entity.type
_entity.pdbx_description
1 polymer ?
#
loop_
_entity_poly.entity_id
_entity_poly.type
_entity_poly.pdbx_seq_one_letter_code
_entity_poly.pdbx_strand_id
1 'polypeptide(L)'
;MKRLIAAAMLATVPASASAEEPPFLPSTVTFATSTGYWEGEAGLPEDAATQSPARGQAITTTERRGYYKLYAVRQPDATSRVYLQQIAATGEGPQVLSTVELSEITTLKAYVTDIRPENSGGLLKEPGLFASIILKTTPNGEPEKWTVLINDLGEVIVERASN
;
A
#
# COMPACT_ATOMS: atom_id res chain seq x y z
N MET A 1 -54.77 44.60 37.85
CA MET A 1 -53.98 43.34 37.89
C MET A 1 -53.50 43.04 36.47
N LYS A 2 -52.23 43.35 36.18
CA LYS A 2 -51.62 43.12 34.81
C LYS A 2 -50.82 41.83 34.92
N ARG A 3 -51.20 40.81 34.18
CA ARG A 3 -50.47 39.52 34.05
C ARG A 3 -49.45 39.65 32.90
N LEU A 4 -48.15 39.65 33.24
CA LEU A 4 -47.05 39.50 32.28
C LEU A 4 -46.93 38.00 31.94
N ILE A 5 -47.03 37.67 30.64
CA ILE A 5 -46.70 36.36 30.10
C ILE A 5 -45.28 36.46 29.56
N ALA A 6 -44.34 35.77 30.20
CA ALA A 6 -42.98 35.64 29.72
C ALA A 6 -42.94 34.46 28.70
N ALA A 7 -42.67 34.76 27.46
CA ALA A 7 -42.45 33.73 26.41
C ALA A 7 -40.96 33.33 26.46
N ALA A 8 -40.71 32.09 26.85
CA ALA A 8 -39.34 31.50 26.73
C ALA A 8 -39.11 31.04 25.31
N MET A 9 -38.19 31.73 24.60
CA MET A 9 -37.68 31.25 23.30
C MET A 9 -36.65 30.15 23.55
N LEU A 10 -36.96 28.93 23.13
CA LEU A 10 -36.05 27.80 23.10
C LEU A 10 -35.19 27.90 21.83
N ALA A 11 -33.94 28.31 21.98
CA ALA A 11 -32.97 28.34 20.86
C ALA A 11 -32.52 26.90 20.61
N THR A 12 -32.95 26.30 19.52
CA THR A 12 -32.39 25.04 19.00
C THR A 12 -31.07 25.33 18.29
N VAL A 13 -29.96 24.92 18.90
CA VAL A 13 -28.63 24.94 18.23
C VAL A 13 -28.58 23.75 17.30
N PRO A 14 -28.38 23.93 15.97
CA PRO A 14 -28.16 22.82 15.08
C PRO A 14 -26.83 22.15 15.42
N ALA A 15 -26.85 20.87 15.79
CA ALA A 15 -25.65 20.05 15.88
C ALA A 15 -25.08 19.88 14.47
N SER A 16 -24.01 20.58 14.16
CA SER A 16 -23.22 20.35 12.95
C SER A 16 -22.62 18.95 13.07
N ALA A 17 -23.17 17.98 12.33
CA ALA A 17 -22.50 16.71 12.12
C ALA A 17 -21.21 17.00 11.35
N SER A 18 -20.05 16.92 12.01
CA SER A 18 -18.76 16.87 11.34
C SER A 18 -18.75 15.61 10.49
N ALA A 19 -18.85 15.77 9.17
CA ALA A 19 -18.54 14.68 8.25
C ALA A 19 -17.08 14.33 8.46
N GLU A 20 -16.80 13.10 8.84
CA GLU A 20 -15.44 12.58 8.94
C GLU A 20 -14.80 12.67 7.56
N GLU A 21 -13.73 13.46 7.43
CA GLU A 21 -13.00 13.57 6.17
C GLU A 21 -12.47 12.18 5.79
N PRO A 22 -12.66 11.74 4.53
CA PRO A 22 -12.12 10.45 4.11
C PRO A 22 -10.60 10.44 4.27
N PRO A 23 -10.00 9.30 4.69
CA PRO A 23 -8.57 9.19 4.85
C PRO A 23 -7.88 9.44 3.50
N PHE A 24 -7.09 10.49 3.41
CA PHE A 24 -6.36 10.83 2.19
C PHE A 24 -5.08 10.01 2.10
N LEU A 25 -4.80 9.52 0.89
CA LEU A 25 -3.50 8.98 0.57
C LEU A 25 -2.47 10.12 0.62
N PRO A 26 -1.30 9.96 1.29
CA PRO A 26 -0.27 10.99 1.30
C PRO A 26 0.10 11.46 -0.11
N SER A 27 0.20 12.75 -0.35
CA SER A 27 0.51 13.33 -1.66
C SER A 27 1.87 12.89 -2.23
N THR A 28 2.74 12.37 -1.37
CA THR A 28 4.03 11.77 -1.76
C THR A 28 3.89 10.40 -2.40
N VAL A 29 2.78 9.68 -2.20
CA VAL A 29 2.53 8.41 -2.89
C VAL A 29 2.08 8.72 -4.32
N THR A 30 2.93 8.39 -5.29
CA THR A 30 2.69 8.70 -6.71
C THR A 30 2.02 7.56 -7.45
N PHE A 31 2.33 6.32 -7.08
CA PHE A 31 1.76 5.10 -7.65
C PHE A 31 1.48 4.10 -6.54
N ALA A 32 0.38 3.38 -6.64
CA ALA A 32 0.06 2.25 -5.78
C ALA A 32 -0.80 1.24 -6.54
N THR A 33 -0.47 -0.03 -6.39
CA THR A 33 -1.29 -1.13 -6.91
C THR A 33 -1.39 -2.23 -5.85
N SER A 34 -2.56 -2.86 -5.78
CA SER A 34 -2.77 -4.08 -4.99
C SER A 34 -2.95 -5.22 -5.95
N THR A 35 -2.10 -6.24 -5.86
CA THR A 35 -2.07 -7.36 -6.78
C THR A 35 -1.45 -8.59 -6.13
N GLY A 36 -1.62 -9.76 -6.76
CA GLY A 36 -1.16 -11.01 -6.18
C GLY A 36 -1.98 -11.43 -4.97
N TYR A 37 -1.66 -12.60 -4.44
CA TYR A 37 -2.23 -13.09 -3.19
C TYR A 37 -1.25 -14.02 -2.50
N TRP A 38 -1.47 -14.24 -1.22
CA TRP A 38 -0.73 -15.21 -0.41
C TRP A 38 -1.68 -15.96 0.51
N GLU A 39 -1.29 -17.19 0.85
CA GLU A 39 -2.02 -18.08 1.75
C GLU A 39 -1.03 -18.77 2.68
N GLY A 40 -1.46 -19.11 3.90
CA GLY A 40 -0.65 -19.79 4.90
C GLY A 40 0.26 -18.86 5.71
N GLU A 41 1.44 -19.36 6.10
CA GLU A 41 2.40 -18.62 6.93
C GLU A 41 3.46 -17.85 6.11
N ALA A 42 3.33 -17.80 4.79
CA ALA A 42 4.29 -17.10 3.93
C ALA A 42 4.39 -15.63 4.32
N GLY A 43 5.50 -15.23 4.90
CA GLY A 43 5.87 -13.87 5.23
C GLY A 43 6.93 -13.36 4.27
N LEU A 44 6.99 -12.05 4.04
CA LEU A 44 8.17 -11.44 3.45
C LEU A 44 9.36 -11.66 4.41
N PRO A 45 10.60 -11.83 3.89
CA PRO A 45 11.78 -12.03 4.73
C PRO A 45 11.91 -10.96 5.81
N GLU A 46 12.18 -11.35 7.06
CA GLU A 46 12.29 -10.42 8.20
C GLU A 46 13.47 -9.45 8.06
N ASP A 47 14.53 -9.85 7.41
CA ASP A 47 15.72 -9.05 7.14
C ASP A 47 15.50 -7.92 6.14
N ALA A 48 14.43 -8.00 5.36
CA ALA A 48 13.99 -6.94 4.46
C ALA A 48 13.02 -5.93 5.14
N ALA A 49 12.50 -6.24 6.32
CA ALA A 49 11.50 -5.42 7.02
C ALA A 49 12.12 -4.21 7.71
N THR A 50 12.08 -3.06 7.09
CA THR A 50 12.62 -1.80 7.65
C THR A 50 11.67 -1.10 8.64
N GLN A 51 10.42 -1.56 8.77
CA GLN A 51 9.47 -1.01 9.73
C GLN A 51 8.53 -2.09 10.27
N SER A 52 8.70 -2.43 11.54
CA SER A 52 7.74 -3.24 12.27
C SER A 52 6.38 -2.57 12.34
N PRO A 53 5.28 -3.26 12.06
CA PRO A 53 3.95 -2.77 12.38
C PRO A 53 3.78 -2.66 13.90
N ALA A 54 2.93 -1.74 14.32
CA ALA A 54 2.59 -1.54 15.73
C ALA A 54 2.22 -2.89 16.38
N ARG A 55 2.92 -3.18 17.48
CA ARG A 55 2.71 -4.35 18.32
C ARG A 55 1.26 -4.49 18.72
N GLY A 56 0.69 -5.67 18.48
CA GLY A 56 -0.32 -6.17 19.37
C GLY A 56 -1.63 -6.65 18.81
N GLN A 57 -1.64 -7.61 17.87
CA GLN A 57 -2.76 -8.58 17.84
C GLN A 57 -2.23 -9.89 17.25
N ALA A 58 -2.27 -10.94 18.09
CA ALA A 58 -2.07 -12.30 17.62
C ALA A 58 -3.23 -12.67 16.70
N ILE A 59 -2.98 -12.74 15.40
CA ILE A 59 -3.95 -13.25 14.43
C ILE A 59 -4.08 -14.75 14.71
N THR A 60 -5.25 -15.15 15.17
CA THR A 60 -5.57 -16.57 15.38
C THR A 60 -5.38 -17.35 14.07
N THR A 61 -4.81 -18.52 14.16
CA THR A 61 -4.26 -19.40 13.10
C THR A 61 -5.31 -19.97 12.12
N THR A 62 -6.43 -19.30 11.87
CA THR A 62 -7.44 -19.78 10.94
C THR A 62 -7.16 -19.14 9.57
N GLU A 63 -6.58 -19.93 8.67
CA GLU A 63 -6.37 -19.63 7.25
C GLU A 63 -5.93 -18.19 6.97
N ARG A 64 -4.69 -17.90 7.25
CA ARG A 64 -4.09 -16.61 6.87
C ARG A 64 -4.05 -16.50 5.37
N ARG A 65 -4.65 -15.45 4.84
CA ARG A 65 -4.62 -15.11 3.42
C ARG A 65 -4.65 -13.61 3.24
N GLY A 66 -4.20 -13.17 2.10
CA GLY A 66 -4.21 -11.76 1.82
C GLY A 66 -3.68 -11.44 0.43
N TYR A 67 -3.19 -10.23 0.28
CA TYR A 67 -2.67 -9.73 -0.97
C TYR A 67 -1.43 -8.87 -0.73
N TYR A 68 -0.75 -8.52 -1.80
CA TYR A 68 0.38 -7.59 -1.76
C TYR A 68 -0.02 -6.22 -2.27
N LYS A 69 0.65 -5.19 -1.74
CA LYS A 69 0.55 -3.82 -2.24
C LYS A 69 1.94 -3.32 -2.57
N LEU A 70 2.10 -2.85 -3.81
CA LEU A 70 3.32 -2.24 -4.31
C LEU A 70 3.06 -0.74 -4.51
N TYR A 71 3.92 0.13 -3.97
CA TYR A 71 3.73 1.57 -4.09
C TYR A 71 5.03 2.35 -4.14
N ALA A 72 5.00 3.50 -4.80
CA ALA A 72 6.12 4.42 -4.93
C ALA A 72 5.87 5.71 -4.15
N VAL A 73 6.89 6.14 -3.40
CA VAL A 73 6.89 7.37 -2.61
C VAL A 73 7.93 8.33 -3.17
N ARG A 74 7.46 9.49 -3.64
CA ARG A 74 8.33 10.55 -4.14
C ARG A 74 9.12 11.18 -3.01
N GLN A 75 10.42 11.36 -3.22
CA GLN A 75 11.33 12.00 -2.31
C GLN A 75 11.50 13.50 -2.65
N PRO A 76 12.03 14.32 -1.72
CA PRO A 76 12.28 15.74 -1.97
C PRO A 76 13.23 16.03 -3.14
N ASP A 77 14.16 15.10 -3.44
CA ASP A 77 15.08 15.16 -4.57
C ASP A 77 14.47 14.69 -5.91
N ALA A 78 13.13 14.52 -5.93
CA ALA A 78 12.35 14.01 -7.05
C ALA A 78 12.59 12.54 -7.43
N THR A 79 13.42 11.81 -6.70
CA THR A 79 13.54 10.35 -6.84
C THR A 79 12.35 9.64 -6.22
N SER A 80 12.26 8.32 -6.37
CA SER A 80 11.22 7.49 -5.77
C SER A 80 11.84 6.38 -4.94
N ARG A 81 11.26 6.12 -3.77
CA ARG A 81 11.44 4.86 -3.06
C ARG A 81 10.26 3.96 -3.36
N VAL A 82 10.51 2.68 -3.49
CA VAL A 82 9.45 1.69 -3.75
C VAL A 82 9.35 0.73 -2.58
N TYR A 83 8.12 0.48 -2.17
CA TYR A 83 7.81 -0.38 -1.03
C TYR A 83 6.85 -1.48 -1.44
N LEU A 84 7.04 -2.64 -0.85
CA LEU A 84 6.17 -3.79 -0.94
C LEU A 84 5.55 -4.04 0.44
N GLN A 85 4.22 -4.12 0.50
CA GLN A 85 3.48 -4.49 1.71
C GLN A 85 2.81 -5.84 1.53
N GLN A 86 2.87 -6.65 2.58
CA GLN A 86 2.03 -7.82 2.75
C GLN A 86 0.82 -7.43 3.60
N ILE A 87 -0.38 -7.66 3.08
CA ILE A 87 -1.64 -7.26 3.70
C ILE A 87 -2.44 -8.52 4.02
N ALA A 88 -2.85 -8.71 5.27
CA ALA A 88 -3.79 -9.75 5.66
C ALA A 88 -5.23 -9.29 5.43
N ALA A 89 -6.05 -10.17 4.87
CA ALA A 89 -7.49 -10.01 4.84
C ALA A 89 -8.09 -10.59 6.12
N THR A 90 -8.57 -9.74 7.02
CA THR A 90 -9.16 -10.17 8.29
C THR A 90 -10.64 -9.82 8.35
N GLY A 91 -11.38 -10.39 9.30
CA GLY A 91 -12.79 -10.07 9.52
C GLY A 91 -13.03 -8.62 9.96
N GLU A 92 -11.99 -7.94 10.49
CA GLU A 92 -12.04 -6.54 10.90
C GLU A 92 -11.54 -5.58 9.81
N GLY A 93 -11.12 -6.13 8.66
CA GLY A 93 -10.58 -5.37 7.53
C GLY A 93 -9.12 -5.71 7.22
N PRO A 94 -8.53 -5.03 6.21
CA PRO A 94 -7.16 -5.28 5.81
C PRO A 94 -6.16 -4.83 6.88
N GLN A 95 -5.18 -5.68 7.21
CA GLN A 95 -4.11 -5.38 8.16
C GLN A 95 -2.74 -5.52 7.49
N VAL A 96 -1.86 -4.54 7.67
CA VAL A 96 -0.47 -4.60 7.20
C VAL A 96 0.32 -5.55 8.10
N LEU A 97 0.86 -6.62 7.54
CA LEU A 97 1.73 -7.56 8.25
C LEU A 97 3.18 -7.13 8.19
N SER A 98 3.65 -6.72 7.02
CA SER A 98 5.03 -6.29 6.80
C SER A 98 5.10 -5.21 5.72
N THR A 99 6.17 -4.43 5.77
CA THR A 99 6.53 -3.45 4.74
C THR A 99 8.02 -3.57 4.48
N VAL A 100 8.37 -3.74 3.22
CA VAL A 100 9.75 -3.90 2.75
C VAL A 100 10.06 -2.82 1.75
N GLU A 101 11.22 -2.17 1.87
CA GLU A 101 11.74 -1.28 0.82
C GLU A 101 12.47 -2.12 -0.24
N LEU A 102 12.15 -1.91 -1.52
CA LEU A 102 12.86 -2.54 -2.63
C LEU A 102 14.15 -1.76 -2.89
N SER A 103 15.22 -2.15 -2.19
CA SER A 103 16.52 -1.46 -2.21
C SER A 103 17.15 -1.45 -3.60
N GLU A 104 16.91 -2.48 -4.41
CA GLU A 104 17.37 -2.59 -5.79
C GLU A 104 16.86 -1.42 -6.65
N ILE A 105 15.63 -0.99 -6.42
CA ILE A 105 15.02 0.16 -7.10
C ILE A 105 15.48 1.48 -6.46
N THR A 106 15.48 1.56 -5.14
CA THR A 106 15.84 2.80 -4.42
C THR A 106 17.27 3.24 -4.68
N THR A 107 18.22 2.31 -4.77
CA THR A 107 19.64 2.62 -5.03
C THR A 107 19.89 3.21 -6.42
N LEU A 108 19.00 3.01 -7.38
CA LEU A 108 19.09 3.60 -8.71
C LEU A 108 18.86 5.12 -8.71
N LYS A 109 18.32 5.68 -7.61
CA LYS A 109 17.93 7.09 -7.51
C LYS A 109 17.08 7.54 -8.70
N ALA A 110 16.22 6.65 -9.15
CA ALA A 110 15.33 6.86 -10.27
C ALA A 110 13.99 7.46 -9.81
N TYR A 111 13.21 7.97 -10.73
CA TYR A 111 11.80 8.26 -10.46
C TYR A 111 10.90 7.26 -11.19
N VAL A 112 9.91 6.78 -10.47
CA VAL A 112 8.92 5.84 -10.99
C VAL A 112 7.93 6.61 -11.84
N THR A 113 7.66 6.09 -13.04
CA THR A 113 6.69 6.65 -13.99
C THR A 113 5.43 5.81 -14.11
N ASP A 114 5.49 4.53 -13.69
CA ASP A 114 4.34 3.65 -13.67
C ASP A 114 4.59 2.39 -12.81
N ILE A 115 3.53 1.80 -12.27
CA ILE A 115 3.54 0.48 -11.62
C ILE A 115 2.33 -0.30 -12.15
N ARG A 116 2.57 -1.50 -12.71
CA ARG A 116 1.54 -2.33 -13.33
C ARG A 116 1.55 -3.76 -12.82
N PRO A 117 0.40 -4.34 -12.50
CA PRO A 117 0.29 -5.79 -12.36
C PRO A 117 0.49 -6.46 -13.72
N GLU A 118 1.23 -7.57 -13.75
CA GLU A 118 1.59 -8.30 -14.98
C GLU A 118 0.97 -9.71 -14.99
N ASN A 119 -0.22 -9.87 -14.48
CA ASN A 119 -0.89 -11.16 -14.58
C ASN A 119 -1.63 -11.26 -15.92
N SER A 120 -1.20 -12.13 -16.78
CA SER A 120 -1.73 -12.34 -18.14
C SER A 120 -3.18 -12.85 -18.24
N GLY A 121 -3.88 -13.05 -17.13
CA GLY A 121 -5.24 -13.58 -17.11
C GLY A 121 -6.16 -13.00 -16.05
N GLY A 122 -5.72 -12.00 -15.30
CA GLY A 122 -6.50 -11.38 -14.22
C GLY A 122 -6.57 -12.20 -12.93
N LEU A 123 -6.16 -13.46 -12.95
CA LEU A 123 -6.08 -14.35 -11.81
C LEU A 123 -4.73 -15.05 -11.82
N LEU A 124 -3.91 -14.79 -10.82
CA LEU A 124 -2.77 -15.65 -10.53
C LEU A 124 -3.32 -17.02 -10.12
N LYS A 125 -2.83 -18.08 -10.73
CA LYS A 125 -3.25 -19.46 -10.41
C LYS A 125 -2.56 -19.99 -9.17
N GLU A 126 -1.43 -19.40 -8.79
CA GLU A 126 -0.59 -19.77 -7.65
C GLU A 126 -0.35 -18.54 -6.77
N PRO A 127 -0.14 -18.73 -5.44
CA PRO A 127 0.24 -17.64 -4.55
C PRO A 127 1.48 -16.92 -5.07
N GLY A 128 1.51 -15.61 -4.89
CA GLY A 128 2.63 -14.78 -5.30
C GLY A 128 2.21 -13.42 -5.85
N LEU A 129 3.17 -12.70 -6.41
CA LEU A 129 2.98 -11.40 -7.07
C LEU A 129 3.83 -11.36 -8.34
N PHE A 130 3.28 -10.79 -9.39
CA PHE A 130 4.03 -10.41 -10.57
C PHE A 130 3.61 -9.00 -11.01
N ALA A 131 4.58 -8.08 -10.98
CA ALA A 131 4.34 -6.68 -11.35
C ALA A 131 5.54 -6.10 -12.08
N SER A 132 5.32 -5.06 -12.87
CA SER A 132 6.39 -4.26 -13.44
C SER A 132 6.40 -2.84 -12.89
N ILE A 133 7.60 -2.30 -12.76
CA ILE A 133 7.88 -0.91 -12.41
C ILE A 133 8.56 -0.27 -13.62
N ILE A 134 7.98 0.81 -14.12
CA ILE A 134 8.60 1.62 -15.17
C ILE A 134 9.23 2.83 -14.49
N LEU A 135 10.51 3.03 -14.72
CA LEU A 135 11.26 4.11 -14.09
C LEU A 135 12.22 4.78 -15.07
N LYS A 136 12.67 5.97 -14.71
CA LYS A 136 13.71 6.70 -15.44
C LYS A 136 14.78 7.18 -14.47
N THR A 137 16.02 7.00 -14.83
CA THR A 137 17.19 7.47 -14.06
C THR A 137 17.54 8.93 -14.39
N THR A 138 17.11 9.42 -15.55
CA THR A 138 17.24 10.83 -15.96
C THR A 138 15.96 11.32 -16.62
N PRO A 139 15.60 12.62 -16.54
CA PRO A 139 14.36 13.15 -17.10
C PRO A 139 14.15 12.84 -18.58
N ASN A 140 15.23 12.94 -19.38
CA ASN A 140 15.20 12.71 -20.83
C ASN A 140 15.66 11.30 -21.23
N GLY A 141 15.95 10.42 -20.27
CA GLY A 141 16.38 9.05 -20.51
C GLY A 141 15.23 8.17 -20.99
N GLU A 142 15.57 7.07 -21.65
CA GLU A 142 14.62 6.02 -21.98
C GLU A 142 14.07 5.40 -20.70
N PRO A 143 12.77 5.04 -20.67
CA PRO A 143 12.20 4.33 -19.55
C PRO A 143 12.79 2.92 -19.46
N GLU A 144 13.08 2.50 -18.23
CA GLU A 144 13.53 1.15 -17.92
C GLU A 144 12.39 0.38 -17.26
N LYS A 145 12.19 -0.87 -17.68
CA LYS A 145 11.24 -1.78 -17.06
C LYS A 145 11.96 -2.68 -16.07
N TRP A 146 11.45 -2.72 -14.86
CA TRP A 146 11.89 -3.63 -13.80
C TRP A 146 10.74 -4.55 -13.41
N THR A 147 11.05 -5.78 -13.05
CA THR A 147 10.11 -6.80 -12.64
C THR A 147 10.22 -7.02 -11.15
N VAL A 148 9.07 -7.12 -10.48
CA VAL A 148 8.96 -7.58 -9.10
C VAL A 148 8.15 -8.86 -9.13
N LEU A 149 8.77 -9.95 -8.68
CA LEU A 149 8.18 -11.28 -8.58
C LEU A 149 8.22 -11.72 -7.13
N ILE A 150 7.13 -12.29 -6.63
CA ILE A 150 7.11 -13.08 -5.41
C ILE A 150 6.65 -14.47 -5.83
N ASN A 151 7.48 -15.48 -5.57
CA ASN A 151 7.16 -16.86 -5.87
C ASN A 151 6.32 -17.51 -4.75
N ASP A 152 5.94 -18.76 -4.92
CA ASP A 152 5.17 -19.56 -3.97
C ASP A 152 5.89 -19.82 -2.63
N LEU A 153 7.20 -19.64 -2.58
CA LEU A 153 8.02 -19.70 -1.37
C LEU A 153 8.08 -18.37 -0.62
N GLY A 154 7.49 -17.30 -1.17
CA GLY A 154 7.52 -15.96 -0.58
C GLY A 154 8.81 -15.18 -0.88
N GLU A 155 9.72 -15.71 -1.73
CA GLU A 155 10.94 -15.00 -2.10
C GLU A 155 10.64 -13.81 -3.01
N VAL A 156 11.19 -12.66 -2.67
CA VAL A 156 11.05 -11.42 -3.46
C VAL A 156 12.23 -11.32 -4.42
N ILE A 157 11.95 -11.28 -5.71
CA ILE A 157 12.92 -11.15 -6.78
C ILE A 157 12.66 -9.81 -7.49
N VAL A 158 13.67 -8.97 -7.56
CA VAL A 158 13.62 -7.67 -8.25
C VAL A 158 14.74 -7.63 -9.29
N GLU A 159 14.35 -7.53 -10.56
CA GLU A 159 15.31 -7.57 -11.66
C GLU A 159 14.92 -6.63 -12.81
N ARG A 160 15.92 -6.19 -13.56
CA ARG A 160 15.69 -5.43 -14.78
C ARG A 160 15.15 -6.37 -15.86
N ALA A 161 13.98 -6.01 -16.44
CA ALA A 161 13.44 -6.79 -17.54
C ALA A 161 14.39 -6.71 -18.74
N SER A 162 14.77 -7.89 -19.27
CA SER A 162 15.48 -7.98 -20.56
C SER A 162 14.48 -7.75 -21.70
N ASN A 163 14.85 -6.90 -22.63
CA ASN A 163 14.10 -6.74 -23.88
C ASN A 163 14.36 -7.92 -24.81
#